data_1744d5192361324241e624857f38de3d
#
_entry.id   1744d5192361324241e624857f38de3d
#
_cell.length_a   1.000
_cell.length_b   1.000
_cell.length_c   1.000
_cell.angle_alpha   90.00
_cell.angle_beta   90.00
_cell.angle_gamma   90.00
#
_symmetry.space_group_name_H-M   'P 1'
#
loop_
_entity.id
_entity.type
_entity.pdbx_description
1 polymer ?
#
loop_
_entity_poly.entity_id
_entity_poly.type
_entity_poly.pdbx_seq_one_letter_code
_entity_poly.pdbx_strand_id
1 'polypeptide(L)'
;MVRELVHDPLFLGRKSETATKADLQIAQDLLDTLTAHKDTCVGMAANMIGHCVRVIAFDHQGTYQLMLNPEIVKAAGEYETEEGCLSLLGGPRKTSRFEKIKVRYETPDFQVRLKTFTGWTAQIIQHEIDHCNGILI
;
A
#
# COMPACT_ATOMS: atom_id res chain seq x y z
N MET A 1 7.05 9.45 12.79
CA MET A 1 8.09 8.64 13.45
C MET A 1 8.37 7.39 12.63
N VAL A 2 9.62 7.13 12.35
CA VAL A 2 10.02 5.92 11.62
C VAL A 2 9.77 4.69 12.49
N ARG A 3 9.15 3.65 11.93
CA ARG A 3 8.82 2.39 12.61
C ARG A 3 9.63 1.23 12.04
N GLU A 4 9.83 0.20 12.84
CA GLU A 4 10.43 -1.04 12.37
C GLU A 4 9.45 -1.82 11.49
N LEU A 5 9.98 -2.50 10.46
CA LEU A 5 9.17 -3.32 9.57
C LEU A 5 8.81 -4.64 10.23
N VAL A 6 7.55 -5.03 10.07
CA VAL A 6 7.03 -6.33 10.52
C VAL A 6 7.31 -7.39 9.47
N HIS A 7 7.77 -8.56 9.89
CA HIS A 7 8.06 -9.70 9.01
C HIS A 7 7.22 -10.94 9.33
N ASP A 8 6.35 -10.89 10.35
CA ASP A 8 5.53 -12.03 10.77
C ASP A 8 4.41 -12.31 9.76
N PRO A 9 4.44 -13.47 9.05
CA PRO A 9 3.40 -13.79 8.06
C PRO A 9 2.01 -13.92 8.67
N LEU A 10 1.89 -14.34 9.91
CA LEU A 10 0.58 -14.44 10.58
C LEU A 10 -0.04 -13.07 10.78
N PHE A 11 0.76 -12.08 11.14
CA PHE A 11 0.30 -10.70 11.27
C PHE A 11 -0.02 -10.09 9.92
N LEU A 12 0.88 -10.21 8.95
CA LEU A 12 0.73 -9.65 7.60
C LEU A 12 -0.42 -10.28 6.83
N GLY A 13 -0.81 -11.49 7.16
CA GLY A 13 -1.94 -12.20 6.55
C GLY A 13 -3.31 -11.78 7.09
N ARG A 14 -3.39 -10.84 8.01
CA ARG A 14 -4.65 -10.31 8.52
C ARG A 14 -5.23 -9.28 7.58
N LYS A 15 -6.55 -9.27 7.43
CA LYS A 15 -7.24 -8.17 6.74
C LYS A 15 -7.20 -6.93 7.60
N SER A 16 -6.84 -5.81 7.00
CA SER A 16 -6.82 -4.52 7.70
C SER A 16 -8.23 -3.95 7.85
N GLU A 17 -8.44 -3.25 8.95
CA GLU A 17 -9.71 -2.60 9.28
C GLU A 17 -9.78 -1.21 8.67
N THR A 18 -10.98 -0.66 8.60
CA THR A 18 -11.22 0.71 8.13
C THR A 18 -10.43 1.69 8.98
N ALA A 19 -9.68 2.59 8.33
CA ALA A 19 -8.95 3.65 9.00
C ALA A 19 -9.91 4.78 9.41
N THR A 20 -9.64 5.37 10.58
CA THR A 20 -10.42 6.49 11.14
C THR A 20 -9.48 7.63 11.52
N LYS A 21 -10.04 8.72 12.06
CA LYS A 21 -9.25 9.86 12.55
C LYS A 21 -8.22 9.45 13.61
N ALA A 22 -8.49 8.41 14.38
CA ALA A 22 -7.55 7.88 15.37
C ALA A 22 -6.27 7.33 14.73
N ASP A 23 -6.30 7.04 13.43
CA ASP A 23 -5.20 6.42 12.70
C ASP A 23 -4.31 7.43 11.95
N LEU A 24 -4.56 8.74 12.08
CA LEU A 24 -3.79 9.76 11.35
C LEU A 24 -2.31 9.78 11.75
N GLN A 25 -1.99 9.50 13.02
CA GLN A 25 -0.60 9.39 13.45
C GLN A 25 0.08 8.18 12.79
N ILE A 26 -0.65 7.08 12.64
CA ILE A 26 -0.16 5.88 11.94
C ILE A 26 0.13 6.23 10.47
N ALA A 27 -0.74 6.99 9.82
CA ALA A 27 -0.53 7.45 8.44
C ALA A 27 0.76 8.29 8.33
N GLN A 28 1.00 9.19 9.27
CA GLN A 28 2.22 9.99 9.29
C GLN A 28 3.46 9.11 9.53
N ASP A 29 3.39 8.17 10.48
CA ASP A 29 4.48 7.24 10.76
C ASP A 29 4.78 6.36 9.53
N LEU A 30 3.75 5.94 8.78
CA LEU A 30 3.93 5.20 7.55
C LEU A 30 4.69 6.01 6.51
N LEU A 31 4.31 7.26 6.33
CA LEU A 31 4.97 8.17 5.40
C LEU A 31 6.44 8.39 5.81
N ASP A 32 6.71 8.59 7.08
CA ASP A 32 8.06 8.76 7.62
C ASP A 32 8.91 7.50 7.38
N THR A 33 8.33 6.33 7.60
CA THR A 33 9.01 5.04 7.41
C THR A 33 9.32 4.80 5.94
N LEU A 34 8.37 5.07 5.04
CA LEU A 34 8.60 4.96 3.60
C LEU A 34 9.71 5.90 3.15
N THR A 35 9.71 7.14 3.64
CA THR A 35 10.74 8.13 3.32
C THR A 35 12.13 7.65 3.77
N ALA A 36 12.22 7.02 4.93
CA ALA A 36 13.47 6.44 5.43
C ALA A 36 13.98 5.28 4.56
N HIS A 37 13.09 4.60 3.82
CA HIS A 37 13.42 3.48 2.93
C HIS A 37 13.34 3.86 1.44
N LYS A 38 13.41 5.14 1.10
CA LYS A 38 13.21 5.64 -0.27
C LYS A 38 14.13 4.99 -1.32
N ASP A 39 15.32 4.55 -0.93
CA ASP A 39 16.28 3.95 -1.85
C ASP A 39 15.96 2.48 -2.19
N THR A 40 15.09 1.84 -1.43
CA THR A 40 14.78 0.41 -1.58
C THR A 40 13.28 0.12 -1.65
N CYS A 41 12.42 1.11 -1.43
CA CYS A 41 10.98 0.89 -1.34
C CYS A 41 10.21 2.06 -1.97
N VAL A 42 9.18 1.72 -2.75
CA VAL A 42 8.34 2.70 -3.44
C VAL A 42 6.92 2.77 -2.90
N GLY A 43 6.56 1.88 -1.99
CA GLY A 43 5.23 1.84 -1.38
C GLY A 43 5.25 1.02 -0.10
N MET A 44 4.27 1.29 0.77
CA MET A 44 4.13 0.64 2.06
C MET A 44 2.68 0.65 2.50
N ALA A 45 2.25 -0.40 3.21
CA ALA A 45 0.95 -0.46 3.86
C ALA A 45 1.13 -0.45 5.38
N ALA A 46 0.13 0.01 6.12
CA ALA A 46 0.22 0.19 7.57
C ALA A 46 0.49 -1.10 8.33
N ASN A 47 0.06 -2.26 7.82
CA ASN A 47 0.37 -3.53 8.47
C ASN A 47 1.87 -3.82 8.49
N MET A 48 2.63 -3.27 7.55
CA MET A 48 4.10 -3.43 7.51
C MET A 48 4.80 -2.72 8.69
N ILE A 49 4.13 -1.78 9.34
CA ILE A 49 4.63 -1.09 10.55
C ILE A 49 3.85 -1.46 11.81
N GLY A 50 3.10 -2.55 11.77
CA GLY A 50 2.45 -3.12 12.95
C GLY A 50 1.02 -2.68 13.22
N HIS A 51 0.33 -2.09 12.25
CA HIS A 51 -1.04 -1.61 12.42
C HIS A 51 -1.95 -2.13 11.31
N CYS A 52 -2.96 -2.94 11.67
CA CYS A 52 -3.89 -3.53 10.72
C CYS A 52 -5.01 -2.55 10.36
N VAL A 53 -4.64 -1.43 9.72
CA VAL A 53 -5.62 -0.44 9.23
C VAL A 53 -5.34 -0.15 7.75
N ARG A 54 -6.39 0.19 7.03
CA ARG A 54 -6.35 0.38 5.58
C ARG A 54 -5.76 1.75 5.23
N VAL A 55 -4.43 1.87 5.38
CA VAL A 55 -3.65 3.04 5.00
C VAL A 55 -2.48 2.56 4.15
N ILE A 56 -2.27 3.20 3.01
CA ILE A 56 -1.10 2.97 2.17
C ILE A 56 -0.39 4.28 1.87
N ALA A 57 0.92 4.19 1.65
CA ALA A 57 1.74 5.28 1.15
C ALA A 57 2.49 4.79 -0.07
N PHE A 58 2.64 5.62 -1.09
CA PHE A 58 3.30 5.22 -2.34
C PHE A 58 3.95 6.40 -3.03
N ASP A 59 4.92 6.09 -3.88
CA ASP A 59 5.56 7.08 -4.76
C ASP A 59 4.71 7.28 -6.01
N HIS A 60 4.33 8.53 -6.26
CA HIS A 60 3.64 8.93 -7.48
C HIS A 60 4.51 9.99 -8.18
N GLN A 61 5.30 9.54 -9.16
CA GLN A 61 6.14 10.43 -9.98
C GLN A 61 7.08 11.32 -9.15
N GLY A 62 7.69 10.74 -8.12
CA GLY A 62 8.65 11.42 -7.26
C GLY A 62 8.06 12.10 -6.02
N THR A 63 6.76 12.02 -5.83
CA THR A 63 6.07 12.59 -4.67
C THR A 63 5.35 11.47 -3.89
N TYR A 64 5.56 11.39 -2.59
CA TYR A 64 4.84 10.42 -1.76
C TYR A 64 3.42 10.88 -1.48
N GLN A 65 2.48 9.95 -1.62
CA GLN A 65 1.06 10.18 -1.35
C GLN A 65 0.52 9.15 -0.38
N LEU A 66 -0.50 9.54 0.38
CA LEU A 66 -1.24 8.68 1.29
C LEU A 66 -2.64 8.40 0.74
N MET A 67 -3.12 7.17 0.92
CA MET A 67 -4.51 6.80 0.71
C MET A 67 -5.03 6.12 1.96
N LEU A 68 -6.17 6.58 2.47
CA LEU A 68 -6.92 5.91 3.52
C LEU A 68 -8.08 5.16 2.88
N ASN A 69 -8.32 3.94 3.35
CA ASN A 69 -9.42 3.09 2.89
C ASN A 69 -9.47 2.93 1.36
N PRO A 70 -8.35 2.61 0.69
CA PRO A 70 -8.34 2.47 -0.75
C PRO A 70 -9.11 1.23 -1.20
N GLU A 71 -9.85 1.37 -2.31
CA GLU A 71 -10.61 0.29 -2.92
C GLU A 71 -10.50 0.41 -4.45
N ILE A 72 -10.15 -0.69 -5.12
CA ILE A 72 -10.12 -0.73 -6.58
C ILE A 72 -11.54 -0.98 -7.06
N VAL A 73 -12.12 -0.02 -7.79
CA VAL A 73 -13.49 -0.11 -8.30
C VAL A 73 -13.57 -0.54 -9.76
N LYS A 74 -12.48 -0.37 -10.52
CA LYS A 74 -12.32 -0.86 -11.89
C LYS A 74 -10.88 -1.23 -12.15
N ALA A 75 -10.67 -2.25 -13.00
CA ALA A 75 -9.34 -2.68 -13.42
C ALA A 75 -9.42 -3.20 -14.85
N ALA A 76 -8.36 -2.97 -15.63
CA ALA A 76 -8.28 -3.43 -17.02
C ALA A 76 -6.81 -3.67 -17.40
N GLY A 77 -6.59 -4.59 -18.37
CA GLY A 77 -5.28 -4.88 -18.90
C GLY A 77 -4.45 -5.76 -17.96
N GLU A 78 -4.94 -6.96 -17.65
CA GLU A 78 -4.24 -7.91 -16.79
C GLU A 78 -2.92 -8.36 -17.40
N TYR A 79 -1.88 -8.43 -16.58
CA TYR A 79 -0.57 -8.98 -16.95
C TYR A 79 0.08 -9.68 -15.76
N GLU A 80 1.01 -10.58 -16.04
CA GLU A 80 1.79 -11.27 -15.02
C GLU A 80 3.13 -10.57 -14.81
N THR A 81 3.60 -10.55 -13.54
CA THR A 81 4.86 -9.93 -13.17
C THR A 81 5.41 -10.59 -11.90
N GLU A 82 6.58 -10.13 -11.46
CA GLU A 82 7.17 -10.53 -10.19
C GLU A 82 7.40 -9.28 -9.34
N GLU A 83 7.12 -9.40 -8.04
CA GLU A 83 7.26 -8.29 -7.09
C GLU A 83 7.92 -8.76 -5.81
N GLY A 84 8.69 -7.86 -5.18
CA GLY A 84 9.27 -8.07 -3.87
C GLY A 84 8.69 -7.10 -2.85
N CYS A 85 8.84 -7.43 -1.57
CA CYS A 85 8.39 -6.59 -0.46
C CYS A 85 9.40 -6.66 0.68
N LEU A 86 9.72 -5.52 1.31
CA LEU A 86 10.66 -5.46 2.43
C LEU A 86 10.18 -6.27 3.65
N SER A 87 8.87 -6.37 3.87
CA SER A 87 8.30 -7.15 4.96
C SER A 87 8.24 -8.65 4.70
N LEU A 88 8.32 -9.08 3.44
CA LEU A 88 8.24 -10.49 3.06
C LEU A 88 9.62 -10.98 2.59
N LEU A 89 10.20 -11.86 3.38
CA LEU A 89 11.51 -12.44 3.08
C LEU A 89 11.35 -13.62 2.10
N GLY A 90 12.41 -13.95 1.37
CA GLY A 90 12.41 -15.08 0.42
C GLY A 90 12.41 -14.66 -1.04
N GLY A 91 12.57 -13.38 -1.33
CA GLY A 91 12.72 -12.86 -2.71
C GLY A 91 11.41 -12.57 -3.43
N PRO A 92 11.48 -12.21 -4.72
CA PRO A 92 10.31 -11.84 -5.51
C PRO A 92 9.30 -12.98 -5.66
N ARG A 93 8.03 -12.62 -5.74
CA ARG A 93 6.90 -13.54 -5.93
C ARG A 93 6.16 -13.19 -7.21
N LYS A 94 5.67 -14.23 -7.89
CA LYS A 94 4.82 -14.05 -9.08
C LYS A 94 3.45 -13.55 -8.67
N THR A 95 2.91 -12.60 -9.43
CA THR A 95 1.58 -12.06 -9.21
C THR A 95 0.98 -11.53 -10.50
N SER A 96 -0.34 -11.36 -10.51
CA SER A 96 -1.05 -10.70 -11.60
C SER A 96 -1.41 -9.28 -11.20
N ARG A 97 -1.27 -8.36 -12.16
CA ARG A 97 -1.58 -6.94 -11.97
C ARG A 97 -2.39 -6.43 -13.15
N PHE A 98 -2.97 -5.24 -12.99
CA PHE A 98 -3.71 -4.56 -14.05
C PHE A 98 -2.95 -3.30 -14.47
N GLU A 99 -2.86 -3.06 -15.77
CA GLU A 99 -2.21 -1.88 -16.34
C GLU A 99 -2.92 -0.58 -15.94
N LYS A 100 -4.25 -0.63 -15.77
CA LYS A 100 -5.08 0.52 -15.46
C LYS A 100 -6.05 0.17 -14.33
N ILE A 101 -6.09 1.01 -13.31
CA ILE A 101 -7.02 0.85 -12.19
C ILE A 101 -7.71 2.17 -11.88
N LYS A 102 -8.93 2.08 -11.38
CA LYS A 102 -9.66 3.21 -10.80
C LYS A 102 -9.84 2.94 -9.31
N VAL A 103 -9.38 3.87 -8.50
CA VAL A 103 -9.34 3.71 -7.03
C VAL A 103 -10.23 4.74 -6.37
N ARG A 104 -11.10 4.27 -5.50
CA ARG A 104 -11.83 5.10 -4.53
C ARG A 104 -11.05 5.08 -3.22
N TYR A 105 -10.76 6.25 -2.67
CA TYR A 105 -10.01 6.36 -1.44
C TYR A 105 -10.35 7.65 -0.70
N GLU A 106 -9.87 7.77 0.53
CA GLU A 106 -10.01 8.99 1.33
C GLU A 106 -8.65 9.65 1.51
N THR A 107 -8.65 10.98 1.48
CA THR A 107 -7.46 11.78 1.83
C THR A 107 -7.27 11.81 3.34
N PRO A 108 -6.11 12.28 3.87
CA PRO A 108 -5.95 12.49 5.31
C PRO A 108 -7.00 13.40 5.96
N ASP A 109 -7.67 14.23 5.16
CA ASP A 109 -8.80 15.06 5.60
C ASP A 109 -10.15 14.33 5.48
N PHE A 110 -10.14 13.03 5.16
CA PHE A 110 -11.31 12.17 4.96
C PHE A 110 -12.24 12.64 3.84
N GLN A 111 -11.67 13.30 2.84
CA GLN A 111 -12.39 13.63 1.61
C GLN A 111 -12.28 12.46 0.64
N VAL A 112 -13.42 11.99 0.12
CA VAL A 112 -13.47 10.91 -0.86
C VAL A 112 -12.93 11.38 -2.20
N ARG A 113 -12.06 10.57 -2.81
CA ARG A 113 -11.51 10.79 -4.15
C ARG A 113 -11.71 9.54 -4.99
N LEU A 114 -11.84 9.75 -6.28
CA LEU A 114 -11.94 8.68 -7.26
C LEU A 114 -10.96 9.02 -8.39
N LYS A 115 -9.88 8.26 -8.51
CA LYS A 115 -8.81 8.54 -9.49
C LYS A 115 -8.42 7.28 -10.26
N THR A 116 -7.98 7.50 -11.50
CA THR A 116 -7.44 6.46 -12.37
C THR A 116 -5.92 6.54 -12.36
N PHE A 117 -5.27 5.39 -12.22
CA PHE A 117 -3.83 5.24 -12.27
C PHE A 117 -3.46 4.20 -13.32
N THR A 118 -2.29 4.34 -13.93
CA THR A 118 -1.78 3.42 -14.95
C THR A 118 -0.32 3.08 -14.68
N GLY A 119 0.18 2.04 -15.35
CA GLY A 119 1.59 1.67 -15.34
C GLY A 119 2.17 1.38 -13.97
N TRP A 120 3.35 1.91 -13.72
CA TRP A 120 4.10 1.65 -12.50
C TRP A 120 3.38 2.11 -11.23
N THR A 121 2.79 3.30 -11.23
CA THR A 121 2.01 3.79 -10.09
C THR A 121 0.84 2.87 -9.78
N ALA A 122 0.11 2.41 -10.80
CA ALA A 122 -0.98 1.46 -10.62
C ALA A 122 -0.48 0.13 -10.02
N GLN A 123 0.68 -0.34 -10.45
CA GLN A 123 1.28 -1.57 -9.92
C GLN A 123 1.60 -1.42 -8.43
N ILE A 124 2.21 -0.31 -8.03
CA ILE A 124 2.55 -0.04 -6.62
C ILE A 124 1.28 -0.03 -5.76
N ILE A 125 0.26 0.69 -6.19
CA ILE A 125 -1.00 0.81 -5.45
C ILE A 125 -1.66 -0.56 -5.26
N GLN A 126 -1.70 -1.39 -6.30
CA GLN A 126 -2.27 -2.74 -6.22
C GLN A 126 -1.53 -3.61 -5.22
N HIS A 127 -0.20 -3.54 -5.22
CA HIS A 127 0.63 -4.29 -4.27
C HIS A 127 0.28 -3.89 -2.83
N GLU A 128 0.19 -2.60 -2.54
CA GLU A 128 -0.11 -2.13 -1.19
C GLU A 128 -1.56 -2.41 -0.76
N ILE A 129 -2.50 -2.37 -1.68
CA ILE A 129 -3.89 -2.76 -1.39
C ILE A 129 -3.97 -4.26 -1.08
N ASP A 130 -3.18 -5.10 -1.75
CA ASP A 130 -3.10 -6.52 -1.42
C ASP A 130 -2.67 -6.71 0.04
N HIS A 131 -1.70 -5.94 0.52
CA HIS A 131 -1.31 -5.98 1.92
C HIS A 131 -2.48 -5.62 2.85
N CYS A 132 -3.28 -4.64 2.49
CA CYS A 132 -4.48 -4.29 3.26
C CYS A 132 -5.49 -5.45 3.33
N ASN A 133 -5.51 -6.30 2.30
CA ASN A 133 -6.40 -7.46 2.23
C ASN A 133 -5.78 -8.73 2.82
N GLY A 134 -4.59 -8.63 3.40
CA GLY A 134 -3.89 -9.77 4.00
C GLY A 134 -3.26 -10.71 2.98
N ILE A 135 -3.04 -10.25 1.75
CA ILE A 135 -2.40 -11.03 0.70
C ILE A 135 -0.88 -10.86 0.81
N LEU A 136 -0.17 -11.98 0.96
CA LEU A 136 1.28 -12.01 1.10
C LEU A 136 1.94 -12.02 -0.28
N ILE A 137 2.34 -10.82 -0.73
CA ILE A 137 2.95 -10.67 -2.04
C ILE A 137 4.21 -9.80 -1.98
#